data_49614783341446ae9366bd6a90f68773
#
_entry.id   49614783341446ae9366bd6a90f68773
#
_cell.length_a   1.000
_cell.length_b   1.000
_cell.length_c   1.000
_cell.angle_alpha   90.00
_cell.angle_beta   90.00
_cell.angle_gamma   90.00
#
_symmetry.space_group_name_H-M   'P 1'
#
loop_
_entity.id
_entity.type
_entity.pdbx_description
1 polymer ?
#
loop_
_entity_poly.entity_id
_entity_poly.type
_entity_poly.pdbx_seq_one_letter_code
_entity_poly.pdbx_strand_id
1 'polypeptide(L)'
;MALEHFDSVVMLYTFLGIVAIIMSVSGLYSLVSLNLQKRTKELGLRKLLGASLGHIVVQSGKLFLIIMFISFIIGSLLGTIMVNALMDSVWEYYEAVDVTVISLAVIILLGIAVATIGFKIRRVATANPVESLRYE
;
A
#
# COMPACT_ATOMS: atom_id res chain seq x y z
N MET A 1 36.75 -11.60 0.80
CA MET A 1 36.00 -12.03 2.02
C MET A 1 35.07 -10.93 2.54
N ALA A 2 35.55 -9.75 2.99
CA ALA A 2 34.63 -8.72 3.54
C ALA A 2 33.60 -8.21 2.52
N LEU A 3 33.99 -7.99 1.26
CA LEU A 3 33.10 -7.52 0.18
C LEU A 3 32.03 -8.57 -0.19
N GLU A 4 32.39 -9.87 -0.24
CA GLU A 4 31.45 -10.95 -0.55
C GLU A 4 30.38 -11.11 0.54
N HIS A 5 30.74 -10.90 1.80
CA HIS A 5 29.77 -10.88 2.90
C HIS A 5 28.83 -9.67 2.82
N PHE A 6 29.36 -8.50 2.42
CA PHE A 6 28.56 -7.29 2.24
C PHE A 6 27.52 -7.49 1.12
N ASP A 7 27.92 -8.01 -0.03
CA ASP A 7 27.02 -8.28 -1.15
C ASP A 7 25.92 -9.28 -0.77
N SER A 8 26.26 -10.32 -0.01
CA SER A 8 25.30 -11.31 0.47
C SER A 8 24.26 -10.70 1.42
N VAL A 9 24.68 -9.82 2.31
CA VAL A 9 23.80 -9.12 3.24
C VAL A 9 22.86 -8.18 2.50
N VAL A 10 23.38 -7.39 1.55
CA VAL A 10 22.58 -6.49 0.72
C VAL A 10 21.55 -7.27 -0.10
N MET A 11 21.93 -8.39 -0.70
CA MET A 11 21.03 -9.26 -1.46
C MET A 11 19.90 -9.80 -0.58
N LEU A 12 20.22 -10.25 0.64
CA LEU A 12 19.23 -10.77 1.60
C LEU A 12 18.22 -9.71 2.00
N TYR A 13 18.67 -8.50 2.37
CA TYR A 13 17.76 -7.40 2.73
C TYR A 13 16.91 -6.93 1.54
N THR A 14 17.48 -6.90 0.33
CA THR A 14 16.75 -6.59 -0.89
C THR A 14 15.64 -7.61 -1.15
N PHE A 15 15.96 -8.89 -1.02
CA PHE A 15 14.97 -9.97 -1.17
C PHE A 15 13.83 -9.84 -0.13
N LEU A 16 14.17 -9.64 1.14
CA LEU A 16 13.19 -9.44 2.20
C LEU A 16 12.31 -8.21 1.94
N GLY A 17 12.89 -7.11 1.45
CA GLY A 17 12.17 -5.90 1.07
C GLY A 17 11.16 -6.15 -0.06
N ILE A 18 11.57 -6.89 -1.10
CA ILE A 18 10.67 -7.27 -2.21
C ILE A 18 9.50 -8.12 -1.70
N VAL A 19 9.79 -9.13 -0.88
CA VAL A 19 8.75 -9.99 -0.28
C VAL A 19 7.79 -9.16 0.57
N ALA A 20 8.29 -8.24 1.39
CA ALA A 20 7.47 -7.35 2.22
C ALA A 20 6.54 -6.46 1.36
N ILE A 21 7.03 -5.92 0.24
CA ILE A 21 6.23 -5.13 -0.70
C ILE A 21 5.11 -5.99 -1.31
N ILE A 22 5.43 -7.20 -1.78
CA ILE A 22 4.45 -8.11 -2.38
C ILE A 22 3.35 -8.46 -1.37
N MET A 23 3.72 -8.79 -0.12
CA MET A 23 2.76 -9.09 0.94
C MET A 23 1.89 -7.88 1.28
N SER A 24 2.46 -6.69 1.36
CA SER A 24 1.74 -5.44 1.64
C SER A 24 0.73 -5.12 0.54
N VAL A 25 1.13 -5.22 -0.73
CA VAL A 25 0.25 -4.99 -1.90
C VAL A 25 -0.88 -6.02 -1.93
N SER A 26 -0.58 -7.29 -1.67
CA SER A 26 -1.57 -8.37 -1.62
C SER A 26 -2.59 -8.15 -0.49
N GLY A 27 -2.13 -7.78 0.71
CA GLY A 27 -2.99 -7.46 1.85
C GLY A 27 -3.90 -6.26 1.58
N LEU A 28 -3.34 -5.18 1.02
CA LEU A 28 -4.09 -3.99 0.64
C LEU A 28 -5.14 -4.31 -0.43
N TYR A 29 -4.77 -5.09 -1.46
CA TYR A 29 -5.69 -5.51 -2.51
C TYR A 29 -6.87 -6.31 -1.95
N SER A 30 -6.61 -7.26 -1.05
CA SER A 30 -7.63 -8.07 -0.40
C SER A 30 -8.58 -7.22 0.45
N LEU A 31 -8.04 -6.30 1.25
CA LEU A 31 -8.81 -5.43 2.13
C LEU A 31 -9.71 -4.49 1.32
N VAL A 32 -9.19 -3.86 0.26
CA VAL A 32 -9.96 -3.02 -0.66
C VAL A 32 -11.04 -3.85 -1.36
N SER A 33 -10.72 -5.07 -1.79
CA SER A 33 -11.66 -5.97 -2.44
C SER A 33 -12.86 -6.30 -1.56
N LEU A 34 -12.62 -6.69 -0.31
CA LEU A 34 -13.67 -7.02 0.66
C LEU A 34 -14.57 -5.82 0.98
N ASN A 35 -13.97 -4.65 1.17
CA ASN A 35 -14.75 -3.43 1.42
C ASN A 35 -15.62 -3.02 0.23
N LEU A 36 -15.11 -3.15 -0.98
CA LEU A 36 -15.88 -2.85 -2.19
C LEU A 36 -17.01 -3.85 -2.41
N GLN A 37 -16.78 -5.14 -2.15
CA GLN A 37 -17.84 -6.16 -2.24
C GLN A 37 -19.00 -5.85 -1.29
N LYS A 38 -18.72 -5.47 -0.05
CA LYS A 38 -19.75 -5.07 0.92
C LYS A 38 -20.57 -3.85 0.48
N ARG A 39 -20.00 -2.98 -0.34
CA ARG A 39 -20.64 -1.73 -0.83
C ARG A 39 -21.13 -1.81 -2.28
N THR A 40 -21.05 -2.97 -2.91
CA THR A 40 -21.38 -3.11 -4.35
C THR A 40 -22.81 -2.66 -4.67
N LYS A 41 -23.79 -3.00 -3.81
CA LYS A 41 -25.19 -2.57 -3.98
C LYS A 41 -25.34 -1.05 -3.91
N GLU A 42 -24.68 -0.40 -2.93
CA GLU A 42 -24.69 1.07 -2.78
C GLU A 42 -24.04 1.77 -3.99
N LEU A 43 -22.89 1.24 -4.43
CA LEU A 43 -22.18 1.76 -5.60
C LEU A 43 -22.99 1.60 -6.89
N GLY A 44 -23.66 0.47 -7.06
CA GLY A 44 -24.57 0.21 -8.17
C GLY A 44 -25.73 1.19 -8.21
N LEU A 45 -26.38 1.43 -7.07
CA LEU A 45 -27.49 2.37 -6.95
C LEU A 45 -27.05 3.81 -7.28
N ARG A 46 -25.89 4.24 -6.77
CA ARG A 46 -25.34 5.58 -7.09
C ARG A 46 -25.04 5.74 -8.58
N LYS A 47 -24.55 4.68 -9.23
CA LYS A 47 -24.31 4.68 -10.67
C LYS A 47 -25.61 4.82 -11.46
N LEU A 48 -26.69 4.14 -11.06
CA LEU A 48 -28.02 4.28 -11.65
C LEU A 48 -28.62 5.69 -11.47
N LEU A 49 -28.30 6.35 -10.35
CA LEU A 49 -28.70 7.73 -10.06
C LEU A 49 -27.82 8.79 -10.80
N GLY A 50 -26.92 8.37 -11.68
CA GLY A 50 -26.11 9.26 -12.51
C GLY A 50 -24.80 9.72 -11.90
N ALA A 51 -24.31 9.11 -10.81
CA ALA A 51 -23.01 9.46 -10.25
C ALA A 51 -21.88 9.12 -11.21
N SER A 52 -20.94 10.05 -11.42
CA SER A 52 -19.78 9.83 -12.27
C SER A 52 -18.84 8.80 -11.64
N LEU A 53 -18.18 7.97 -12.48
CA LEU A 53 -17.19 6.97 -12.03
C LEU A 53 -16.07 7.62 -11.20
N GLY A 54 -15.62 8.82 -11.60
CA GLY A 54 -14.59 9.56 -10.87
C GLY A 54 -15.01 9.90 -9.44
N HIS A 55 -16.25 10.36 -9.25
CA HIS A 55 -16.79 10.66 -7.92
C HIS A 55 -16.86 9.43 -7.02
N ILE A 56 -17.29 8.29 -7.57
CA ILE A 56 -17.34 7.01 -6.85
C ILE A 56 -15.94 6.57 -6.43
N VAL A 57 -14.96 6.65 -7.35
CA VAL A 57 -13.55 6.29 -7.07
C VAL A 57 -12.97 7.14 -5.96
N VAL A 58 -13.11 8.46 -6.03
CA VAL A 58 -12.57 9.39 -5.05
C VAL A 58 -13.22 9.19 -3.68
N GLN A 59 -14.54 9.11 -3.63
CA GLN A 59 -15.26 8.96 -2.36
C GLN A 59 -14.97 7.63 -1.67
N SER A 60 -14.89 6.54 -2.44
CA SER A 60 -14.55 5.21 -1.90
C SER A 60 -13.09 5.10 -1.51
N GLY A 61 -12.17 5.77 -2.22
CA GLY A 61 -10.74 5.75 -1.97
C GLY A 61 -10.29 6.63 -0.80
N LYS A 62 -11.05 7.68 -0.45
CA LYS A 62 -10.64 8.66 0.58
C LYS A 62 -10.29 8.02 1.92
N LEU A 63 -11.10 7.10 2.41
CA LEU A 63 -10.85 6.42 3.68
C LEU A 63 -9.54 5.62 3.66
N PHE A 64 -9.29 4.91 2.56
CA PHE A 64 -8.05 4.12 2.40
C PHE A 64 -6.82 5.04 2.35
N LEU A 65 -6.92 6.18 1.66
CA LEU A 65 -5.83 7.16 1.61
C LEU A 65 -5.50 7.72 2.99
N ILE A 66 -6.51 8.03 3.81
CA ILE A 66 -6.31 8.51 5.18
C ILE A 66 -5.62 7.44 6.04
N ILE A 67 -6.11 6.21 6.01
CA ILE A 67 -5.52 5.09 6.77
C ILE A 67 -4.07 4.87 6.33
N MET A 68 -3.80 4.88 5.03
CA MET A 68 -2.46 4.74 4.49
C MET A 68 -1.53 5.85 4.96
N PHE A 69 -1.98 7.11 4.90
CA PHE A 69 -1.17 8.24 5.34
C PHE A 69 -0.77 8.13 6.81
N ILE A 70 -1.73 7.77 7.68
CA ILE A 70 -1.45 7.51 9.10
C ILE A 70 -0.47 6.33 9.27
N SER A 71 -0.69 5.24 8.53
CA SER A 71 0.17 4.05 8.58
C SER A 71 1.61 4.36 8.13
N PHE A 72 1.80 5.22 7.13
CA PHE A 72 3.14 5.64 6.69
C PHE A 72 3.85 6.47 7.75
N ILE A 73 3.16 7.39 8.42
CA ILE A 73 3.76 8.19 9.50
C ILE A 73 4.20 7.26 10.63
N ILE A 74 3.34 6.39 11.10
CA ILE A 74 3.64 5.46 12.20
C ILE A 74 4.73 4.47 11.77
N GLY A 75 4.61 3.90 10.58
CA GLY A 75 5.54 2.90 10.06
C GLY A 75 6.95 3.47 9.82
N SER A 76 7.06 4.69 9.27
CA SER A 76 8.36 5.35 9.09
C SER A 76 9.03 5.68 10.42
N LEU A 77 8.26 6.17 11.40
CA LEU A 77 8.78 6.49 12.73
C LEU A 77 9.30 5.23 13.44
N LEU A 78 8.46 4.20 13.53
CA LEU A 78 8.82 2.93 14.17
C LEU A 78 9.97 2.24 13.42
N GLY A 79 9.94 2.24 12.09
CA GLY A 79 10.99 1.65 11.27
C GLY A 79 12.34 2.32 11.50
N THR A 80 12.39 3.65 11.54
CA THR A 80 13.62 4.40 11.83
C THR A 80 14.16 4.08 13.23
N ILE A 81 13.29 4.05 14.24
CA ILE A 81 13.70 3.72 15.61
C ILE A 81 14.27 2.29 15.67
N MET A 82 13.60 1.33 15.05
CA MET A 82 14.04 -0.07 15.06
C MET A 82 15.37 -0.27 14.32
N VAL A 83 15.52 0.35 13.14
CA VAL A 83 16.76 0.25 12.36
C VAL A 83 17.92 0.87 13.12
N ASN A 84 17.75 2.05 13.69
CA ASN A 84 18.80 2.68 14.49
C ASN A 84 19.18 1.82 15.71
N ALA A 85 18.19 1.29 16.44
CA ALA A 85 18.45 0.42 17.60
C ALA A 85 19.20 -0.88 17.22
N LEU A 86 18.88 -1.47 16.06
CA LEU A 86 19.59 -2.64 15.52
C LEU A 86 21.02 -2.28 15.10
N MET A 87 21.20 -1.16 14.42
CA MET A 87 22.54 -0.73 13.98
C MET A 87 23.44 -0.40 15.17
N ASP A 88 22.92 0.30 16.19
CA ASP A 88 23.65 0.58 17.44
C ASP A 88 24.13 -0.70 18.16
N SER A 89 23.37 -1.79 18.04
CA SER A 89 23.72 -3.05 18.71
C SER A 89 24.75 -3.90 17.95
N VAL A 90 24.89 -3.67 16.62
CA VAL A 90 25.72 -4.53 15.74
C VAL A 90 26.99 -3.80 15.28
N TRP A 91 26.94 -2.50 15.09
CA TRP A 91 28.02 -1.72 14.50
C TRP A 91 28.41 -0.52 15.39
N GLU A 92 29.71 -0.40 15.66
CA GLU A 92 30.27 0.70 16.46
C GLU A 92 30.28 2.04 15.67
N TYR A 93 30.30 1.96 14.34
CA TYR A 93 30.20 3.10 13.44
C TYR A 93 29.22 2.79 12.31
N TYR A 94 28.11 3.51 12.24
CA TYR A 94 27.15 3.43 11.13
C TYR A 94 26.61 4.84 10.79
N GLU A 95 26.23 5.05 9.54
CA GLU A 95 25.49 6.23 9.16
C GLU A 95 24.01 6.04 9.50
N ALA A 96 23.43 7.02 10.20
CA ALA A 96 22.00 7.04 10.48
C ALA A 96 21.21 7.06 9.16
N VAL A 97 20.02 6.45 9.18
CA VAL A 97 19.17 6.41 7.98
C VAL A 97 18.83 7.82 7.53
N ASP A 98 19.23 8.18 6.31
CA ASP A 98 18.97 9.49 5.75
C ASP A 98 17.47 9.70 5.49
N VAL A 99 16.97 10.87 5.83
CA VAL A 99 15.58 11.29 5.59
C VAL A 99 15.22 11.20 4.11
N THR A 100 16.19 11.39 3.22
CA THR A 100 16.00 11.26 1.76
C THR A 100 15.61 9.83 1.37
N VAL A 101 16.27 8.84 1.95
CA VAL A 101 15.96 7.41 1.69
C VAL A 101 14.56 7.06 2.18
N ILE A 102 14.22 7.52 3.39
CA ILE A 102 12.89 7.29 3.97
C ILE A 102 11.81 7.94 3.10
N SER A 103 12.00 9.19 2.71
CA SER A 103 11.03 9.93 1.89
C SER A 103 10.83 9.28 0.52
N LEU A 104 11.91 8.84 -0.12
CA LEU A 104 11.84 8.12 -1.39
C LEU A 104 11.08 6.80 -1.26
N ALA A 105 11.37 6.01 -0.24
CA ALA A 105 10.67 4.77 0.04
C ALA A 105 9.15 5.00 0.27
N VAL A 106 8.81 6.01 1.07
CA VAL A 106 7.41 6.38 1.32
C VAL A 106 6.70 6.80 0.03
N ILE A 107 7.33 7.63 -0.81
CA ILE A 107 6.76 8.07 -2.10
C ILE A 107 6.49 6.87 -3.02
N ILE A 108 7.45 5.96 -3.15
CA ILE A 108 7.32 4.76 -3.98
C ILE A 108 6.16 3.88 -3.47
N LEU A 109 6.14 3.57 -2.18
CA LEU A 109 5.10 2.73 -1.58
C LEU A 109 3.71 3.37 -1.68
N LEU A 110 3.62 4.68 -1.46
CA LEU A 110 2.39 5.45 -1.60
C LEU A 110 1.90 5.43 -3.05
N GLY A 111 2.79 5.57 -4.02
CA GLY A 111 2.49 5.46 -5.44
C GLY A 111 1.92 4.09 -5.82
N ILE A 112 2.57 3.00 -5.38
CA ILE A 112 2.11 1.63 -5.60
C ILE A 112 0.72 1.41 -4.98
N ALA A 113 0.51 1.89 -3.78
CA ALA A 113 -0.74 1.70 -3.06
C ALA A 113 -1.89 2.52 -3.69
N VAL A 114 -1.66 3.77 -4.07
CA VAL A 114 -2.65 4.60 -4.80
C VAL A 114 -3.01 3.94 -6.14
N ALA A 115 -2.02 3.45 -6.87
CA ALA A 115 -2.25 2.72 -8.13
C ALA A 115 -3.10 1.45 -7.89
N THR A 116 -2.78 0.67 -6.87
CA THR A 116 -3.51 -0.56 -6.51
C THR A 116 -4.96 -0.27 -6.15
N ILE A 117 -5.20 0.72 -5.29
CA ILE A 117 -6.55 1.16 -4.88
C ILE A 117 -7.32 1.70 -6.08
N GLY A 118 -6.74 2.61 -6.83
CA GLY A 118 -7.37 3.24 -7.98
C GLY A 118 -7.77 2.23 -9.07
N PHE A 119 -6.86 1.29 -9.39
CA PHE A 119 -7.13 0.22 -10.34
C PHE A 119 -8.28 -0.68 -9.87
N LYS A 120 -8.29 -1.08 -8.60
CA LYS A 120 -9.32 -1.95 -8.05
C LYS A 120 -10.69 -1.27 -8.02
N ILE A 121 -10.76 -0.03 -7.52
CA ILE A 121 -12.02 0.71 -7.44
C ILE A 121 -12.56 0.97 -8.86
N ARG A 122 -11.69 1.37 -9.79
CA ARG A 122 -12.08 1.59 -11.19
C ARG A 122 -12.65 0.32 -11.82
N ARG A 123 -12.02 -0.83 -11.61
CA ARG A 123 -12.49 -2.12 -12.13
C ARG A 123 -13.88 -2.47 -11.59
N VAL A 124 -14.14 -2.26 -10.30
CA VAL A 124 -15.46 -2.52 -9.70
C VAL A 124 -16.51 -1.53 -10.19
N ALA A 125 -16.14 -0.25 -10.29
CA ALA A 125 -17.06 0.80 -10.78
C ALA A 125 -17.42 0.66 -12.26
N THR A 126 -16.55 0.05 -13.08
CA THR A 126 -16.82 -0.24 -14.51
C THR A 126 -17.58 -1.56 -14.71
N ALA A 127 -17.64 -2.43 -13.71
CA ALA A 127 -18.40 -3.67 -13.80
C ALA A 127 -19.90 -3.41 -14.07
N ASN A 128 -20.53 -4.30 -14.83
CA ASN A 128 -21.92 -4.12 -15.27
C ASN A 128 -22.87 -4.30 -14.08
N PRO A 129 -23.69 -3.28 -13.70
CA PRO A 129 -24.56 -3.35 -12.54
C PRO A 129 -25.67 -4.42 -12.67
N VAL A 130 -26.00 -4.81 -13.89
CA VAL A 130 -27.06 -5.80 -14.17
C VAL A 130 -26.66 -7.20 -13.68
N GLU A 131 -25.38 -7.54 -13.75
CA GLU A 131 -24.88 -8.84 -13.32
C GLU A 131 -24.82 -8.97 -11.78
N SER A 132 -24.61 -7.87 -11.07
CA SER A 132 -24.57 -7.85 -9.59
C SER A 132 -25.95 -7.96 -8.94
N LEU A 133 -27.03 -7.69 -9.70
CA LEU A 133 -28.43 -7.84 -9.25
C LEU A 133 -29.06 -9.17 -9.64
N ARG A 134 -28.42 -9.95 -10.51
CA ARG A 134 -28.96 -11.22 -11.04
C ARG A 134 -28.63 -12.44 -10.17
N TYR A 135 -27.70 -12.32 -9.24
CA TYR A 135 -27.27 -13.41 -8.35
C TYR A 135 -27.99 -13.35 -6.98
N GLU A 136 -29.30 -13.22 -6.97
CA GLU A 136 -30.19 -13.59 -5.84
C GLU A 136 -31.18 -14.66 -6.24
#